data_613213add8bc6587060d34a792a5c390
#
_entry.id   613213add8bc6587060d34a792a5c390
#
_cell.length_a   1.000
_cell.length_b   1.000
_cell.length_c   1.000
_cell.angle_alpha   90.00
_cell.angle_beta   90.00
_cell.angle_gamma   90.00
#
_symmetry.space_group_name_H-M   'P 1'
#
loop_
_entity.id
_entity.type
_entity.pdbx_description
1 polymer ?
#
loop_
_entity_poly.entity_id
_entity_poly.type
_entity_poly.pdbx_seq_one_letter_code
_entity_poly.pdbx_strand_id
1 'polypeptide(L)'
;MLATMLAVGCSAWVIRAEETPPNLVGLLTVRGQCLKVSIARDDLTGRCTGELGMAVYADGRTGFHFMMRSRHIFTVSGIHSKQQSNAVQVDRIVLNDGLETNKPEVIAAEGSCTYGDPYRGRMTVRCAGKLGRLQDFVASFETDGTPPTE
;
A
#
# COMPACT_ATOMS: atom_id res chain seq x y z
N MET A 1 62.74 24.95 -16.27
CA MET A 1 61.70 24.18 -16.95
C MET A 1 60.77 23.60 -15.86
N LEU A 2 59.62 24.25 -15.62
CA LEU A 2 58.60 23.76 -14.69
C LEU A 2 57.57 22.94 -15.50
N ALA A 3 57.41 21.67 -15.15
CA ALA A 3 56.35 20.81 -15.68
C ALA A 3 55.13 20.84 -14.79
N THR A 4 54.07 21.45 -15.29
CA THR A 4 52.78 21.51 -14.59
C THR A 4 51.98 20.23 -14.92
N MET A 5 51.76 19.36 -13.91
CA MET A 5 50.86 18.21 -14.03
C MET A 5 49.42 18.66 -13.79
N LEU A 6 48.60 18.55 -14.83
CA LEU A 6 47.13 18.68 -14.74
C LEU A 6 46.52 17.36 -14.24
N ALA A 7 45.95 17.39 -13.02
CA ALA A 7 45.16 16.29 -12.50
C ALA A 7 43.75 16.38 -13.10
N VAL A 8 43.39 15.42 -13.94
CA VAL A 8 42.00 15.25 -14.44
C VAL A 8 41.19 14.51 -13.38
N GLY A 9 40.36 15.24 -12.70
CA GLY A 9 39.39 14.68 -11.73
C GLY A 9 38.26 13.95 -12.47
N CYS A 10 38.24 12.63 -12.38
CA CYS A 10 37.12 11.80 -12.84
C CYS A 10 35.97 11.91 -11.83
N SER A 11 34.96 12.74 -12.09
CA SER A 11 33.71 12.76 -11.32
C SER A 11 32.89 11.53 -11.69
N ALA A 12 32.91 10.53 -10.83
CA ALA A 12 32.03 9.37 -10.97
C ALA A 12 30.57 9.81 -10.72
N TRP A 13 29.77 9.85 -11.76
CA TRP A 13 28.31 10.00 -11.64
C TRP A 13 27.76 8.71 -11.06
N VAL A 14 27.29 8.77 -9.82
CA VAL A 14 26.51 7.67 -9.22
C VAL A 14 25.13 7.71 -9.87
N ILE A 15 24.91 6.85 -10.86
CA ILE A 15 23.59 6.60 -11.41
C ILE A 15 22.82 5.82 -10.33
N ARG A 16 21.92 6.50 -9.62
CA ARG A 16 20.91 5.81 -8.81
C ARG A 16 20.01 5.07 -9.78
N ALA A 17 20.02 3.74 -9.71
CA ALA A 17 19.01 2.93 -10.36
C ALA A 17 17.66 3.33 -9.77
N GLU A 18 16.80 3.96 -10.57
CA GLU A 18 15.41 4.21 -10.26
C GLU A 18 14.75 2.83 -10.19
N GLU A 19 14.33 2.41 -8.99
CA GLU A 19 13.61 1.14 -8.82
C GLU A 19 12.32 1.23 -9.63
N THR A 20 12.27 0.48 -10.74
CA THR A 20 11.06 0.32 -11.53
C THR A 20 9.99 -0.29 -10.61
N PRO A 21 8.81 0.35 -10.46
CA PRO A 21 7.76 -0.22 -9.64
C PRO A 21 7.41 -1.63 -10.15
N PRO A 22 7.16 -2.59 -9.25
CA PRO A 22 6.83 -3.95 -9.66
C PRO A 22 5.57 -3.96 -10.54
N ASN A 23 5.57 -4.80 -11.57
CA ASN A 23 4.44 -4.90 -12.48
C ASN A 23 3.18 -5.37 -11.75
N LEU A 24 2.08 -4.64 -11.95
CA LEU A 24 0.74 -5.03 -11.50
C LEU A 24 0.30 -6.28 -12.29
N VAL A 25 -0.04 -7.36 -11.60
CA VAL A 25 -0.49 -8.63 -12.20
C VAL A 25 -1.99 -8.81 -12.10
N GLY A 26 -2.62 -8.20 -11.09
CA GLY A 26 -4.06 -8.25 -10.90
C GLY A 26 -4.56 -7.10 -10.05
N LEU A 27 -5.74 -6.60 -10.40
CA LEU A 27 -6.45 -5.58 -9.65
C LEU A 27 -7.93 -5.94 -9.63
N LEU A 28 -8.47 -6.06 -8.41
CA LEU A 28 -9.91 -6.24 -8.19
C LEU A 28 -10.44 -5.04 -7.44
N THR A 29 -11.64 -4.61 -7.78
CA THR A 29 -12.40 -3.62 -6.99
C THR A 29 -13.62 -4.27 -6.40
N VAL A 30 -13.80 -4.15 -5.09
CA VAL A 30 -14.98 -4.64 -4.35
C VAL A 30 -15.71 -3.48 -3.71
N ARG A 31 -17.02 -3.65 -3.53
CA ARG A 31 -17.91 -2.68 -2.88
C ARG A 31 -18.33 -3.16 -1.51
N GLY A 32 -18.60 -2.21 -0.62
CA GLY A 32 -19.03 -2.49 0.73
C GLY A 32 -18.90 -1.28 1.65
N GLN A 33 -18.37 -1.51 2.84
CA GLN A 33 -18.17 -0.45 3.83
C GLN A 33 -16.87 -0.62 4.59
N CYS A 34 -16.22 0.49 4.90
CA CYS A 34 -15.13 0.51 5.86
C CYS A 34 -15.70 0.34 7.27
N LEU A 35 -15.22 -0.66 7.99
CA LEU A 35 -15.58 -0.87 9.39
C LEU A 35 -14.72 0.03 10.29
N LYS A 36 -13.44 0.15 9.98
CA LYS A 36 -12.49 1.02 10.66
C LYS A 36 -11.32 1.33 9.74
N VAL A 37 -10.94 2.59 9.65
CA VAL A 37 -9.67 3.03 9.07
C VAL A 37 -9.09 4.10 9.97
N SER A 38 -7.93 3.82 10.55
CA SER A 38 -7.23 4.76 11.41
C SER A 38 -5.72 4.63 11.27
N ILE A 39 -5.03 5.74 11.45
CA ILE A 39 -3.58 5.81 11.47
C ILE A 39 -3.14 6.74 12.59
N ALA A 40 -2.31 6.26 13.50
CA ALA A 40 -1.94 6.96 14.71
C ALA A 40 -3.20 7.41 15.49
N ARG A 41 -3.43 8.71 15.63
CA ARG A 41 -4.60 9.26 16.32
C ARG A 41 -5.74 9.65 15.38
N ASP A 42 -5.52 9.56 14.08
CA ASP A 42 -6.49 10.02 13.09
C ASP A 42 -7.46 8.89 12.71
N ASP A 43 -8.75 9.13 12.93
CA ASP A 43 -9.83 8.26 12.46
C ASP A 43 -10.31 8.72 11.09
N LEU A 44 -10.03 7.92 10.08
CA LEU A 44 -10.37 8.19 8.68
C LEU A 44 -11.63 7.44 8.22
N THR A 45 -12.28 6.66 9.10
CA THR A 45 -13.40 5.78 8.75
C THR A 45 -14.52 6.53 8.03
N GLY A 46 -14.90 7.71 8.50
CA GLY A 46 -15.95 8.53 7.90
C GLY A 46 -15.61 9.13 6.53
N ARG A 47 -14.35 9.03 6.09
CA ARG A 47 -13.89 9.50 4.77
C ARG A 47 -13.93 8.42 3.69
N CYS A 48 -14.18 7.18 4.07
CA CYS A 48 -14.25 6.04 3.15
C CYS A 48 -15.40 6.17 2.15
N THR A 49 -15.18 5.76 0.90
CA THR A 49 -16.21 5.82 -0.16
C THR A 49 -17.03 4.55 -0.28
N GLY A 50 -16.62 3.46 0.38
CA GLY A 50 -17.24 2.15 0.22
C GLY A 50 -16.69 1.33 -0.95
N GLU A 51 -15.53 1.70 -1.45
CA GLU A 51 -14.79 0.93 -2.46
C GLU A 51 -13.40 0.55 -1.93
N LEU A 52 -12.99 -0.68 -2.20
CA LEU A 52 -11.67 -1.22 -1.88
C LEU A 52 -11.05 -1.85 -3.12
N GLY A 53 -9.85 -1.37 -3.49
CA GLY A 53 -9.00 -2.03 -4.49
C GLY A 53 -8.12 -3.09 -3.84
N MET A 54 -8.00 -4.25 -4.47
CA MET A 54 -7.09 -5.32 -4.07
C MET A 54 -6.12 -5.56 -5.22
N ALA A 55 -4.87 -5.18 -5.05
CA ALA A 55 -3.83 -5.26 -6.07
C ALA A 55 -2.80 -6.32 -5.73
N VAL A 56 -2.40 -7.11 -6.73
CA VAL A 56 -1.31 -8.08 -6.65
C VAL A 56 -0.23 -7.72 -7.65
N TYR A 57 1.01 -7.77 -7.23
CA TYR A 57 2.19 -7.41 -8.01
C TYR A 57 3.09 -8.62 -8.27
N ALA A 58 3.88 -8.58 -9.33
CA ALA A 58 4.74 -9.68 -9.76
C ALA A 58 5.81 -10.11 -8.73
N ASP A 59 6.20 -9.22 -7.83
CA ASP A 59 7.14 -9.50 -6.73
C ASP A 59 6.49 -10.20 -5.52
N GLY A 60 5.18 -10.55 -5.60
CA GLY A 60 4.40 -11.13 -4.51
C GLY A 60 3.82 -10.11 -3.52
N ARG A 61 3.97 -8.83 -3.81
CA ARG A 61 3.35 -7.77 -3.04
C ARG A 61 1.85 -7.75 -3.25
N THR A 62 1.12 -7.49 -2.18
CA THR A 62 -0.33 -7.25 -2.21
C THR A 62 -0.62 -5.89 -1.58
N GLY A 63 -1.52 -5.14 -2.19
CA GLY A 63 -1.99 -3.85 -1.67
C GLY A 63 -3.49 -3.84 -1.50
N PHE A 64 -3.96 -3.31 -0.37
CA PHE A 64 -5.37 -3.03 -0.10
C PHE A 64 -5.54 -1.51 -0.13
N HIS A 65 -6.24 -1.02 -1.16
CA HIS A 65 -6.42 0.39 -1.44
C HIS A 65 -7.82 0.84 -0.98
N PHE A 66 -7.89 1.43 0.18
CA PHE A 66 -9.12 2.02 0.72
C PHE A 66 -9.35 3.36 0.04
N MET A 67 -10.39 3.44 -0.79
CA MET A 67 -10.75 4.66 -1.50
C MET A 67 -11.39 5.66 -0.54
N MET A 68 -10.83 6.85 -0.49
CA MET A 68 -11.27 7.93 0.38
C MET A 68 -11.89 9.07 -0.44
N ARG A 69 -12.71 9.90 0.18
CA ARG A 69 -13.24 11.12 -0.43
C ARG A 69 -12.11 12.01 -0.93
N SER A 70 -12.42 12.87 -1.89
CA SER A 70 -11.46 13.79 -2.52
C SER A 70 -10.29 13.08 -3.20
N ARG A 71 -10.52 11.87 -3.72
CA ARG A 71 -9.53 11.03 -4.44
C ARG A 71 -8.33 10.58 -3.61
N HIS A 72 -8.35 10.77 -2.30
CA HIS A 72 -7.32 10.20 -1.45
C HIS A 72 -7.39 8.67 -1.44
N ILE A 73 -6.26 8.01 -1.29
CA ILE A 73 -6.15 6.56 -1.16
C ILE A 73 -5.29 6.26 0.06
N PHE A 74 -5.86 5.45 0.96
CA PHE A 74 -5.14 4.86 2.09
C PHE A 74 -4.80 3.42 1.73
N THR A 75 -3.53 3.10 1.57
CA THR A 75 -3.08 1.78 1.16
C THR A 75 -2.34 1.07 2.28
N VAL A 76 -2.76 -0.16 2.56
CA VAL A 76 -2.00 -1.12 3.36
C VAL A 76 -1.34 -2.10 2.42
N SER A 77 -0.01 -2.22 2.49
CA SER A 77 0.75 -3.06 1.56
C SER A 77 1.77 -3.93 2.28
N GLY A 78 2.00 -5.11 1.74
CA GLY A 78 2.96 -6.07 2.25
C GLY A 78 3.17 -7.25 1.32
N ILE A 79 3.85 -8.25 1.82
CA ILE A 79 4.16 -9.48 1.08
C ILE A 79 3.19 -10.58 1.50
N HIS A 80 2.68 -11.31 0.52
CA HIS A 80 1.80 -12.45 0.77
C HIS A 80 2.47 -13.48 1.67
N SER A 81 1.75 -13.95 2.68
CA SER A 81 2.26 -14.95 3.62
C SER A 81 2.47 -16.29 2.93
N LYS A 82 3.63 -16.91 3.16
CA LYS A 82 3.90 -18.27 2.67
C LYS A 82 3.21 -19.35 3.53
N GLN A 83 2.84 -19.01 4.76
CA GLN A 83 2.19 -19.94 5.70
C GLN A 83 0.66 -19.91 5.60
N GLN A 84 0.07 -18.81 5.20
CA GLN A 84 -1.38 -18.63 5.13
C GLN A 84 -1.77 -18.02 3.80
N SER A 85 -2.61 -18.72 3.03
CA SER A 85 -3.04 -18.31 1.69
C SER A 85 -3.90 -17.03 1.65
N ASN A 86 -4.44 -16.62 2.78
CA ASN A 86 -5.32 -15.47 2.94
C ASN A 86 -4.76 -14.40 3.88
N ALA A 87 -3.45 -14.32 3.99
CA ALA A 87 -2.75 -13.37 4.84
C ALA A 87 -1.63 -12.65 4.11
N VAL A 88 -1.45 -11.38 4.45
CA VAL A 88 -0.38 -10.51 3.97
C VAL A 88 0.38 -9.98 5.16
N GLN A 89 1.70 -10.07 5.11
CA GLN A 89 2.60 -9.48 6.09
C GLN A 89 2.87 -8.03 5.69
N VAL A 90 2.32 -7.10 6.45
CA VAL A 90 2.39 -5.67 6.16
C VAL A 90 3.79 -5.13 6.46
N ASP A 91 4.35 -4.37 5.54
CA ASP A 91 5.61 -3.67 5.70
C ASP A 91 5.51 -2.14 5.53
N ARG A 92 4.38 -1.66 4.99
CA ARG A 92 4.16 -0.22 4.76
C ARG A 92 2.71 0.19 4.65
N ILE A 93 2.48 1.45 4.99
CA ILE A 93 1.28 2.21 4.64
C ILE A 93 1.67 3.23 3.57
N VAL A 94 0.80 3.44 2.60
CA VAL A 94 0.98 4.48 1.57
C VAL A 94 -0.21 5.41 1.59
N LEU A 95 0.06 6.70 1.75
CA LEU A 95 -0.95 7.76 1.69
C LEU A 95 -0.79 8.52 0.38
N ASN A 96 -1.83 8.50 -0.44
CA ASN A 96 -1.89 9.22 -1.71
C ASN A 96 -3.03 10.24 -1.65
N ASP A 97 -2.75 11.50 -1.97
CA ASP A 97 -3.73 12.59 -1.99
C ASP A 97 -4.50 12.69 -3.32
N GLY A 98 -4.22 11.80 -4.26
CA GLY A 98 -4.86 11.76 -5.57
C GLY A 98 -4.38 12.84 -6.55
N LEU A 99 -3.34 13.59 -6.21
CA LEU A 99 -2.74 14.60 -7.08
C LEU A 99 -1.51 14.01 -7.78
N GLU A 100 -1.47 14.11 -9.10
CA GLU A 100 -0.33 13.61 -9.90
C GLU A 100 0.98 14.36 -9.61
N THR A 101 0.88 15.59 -9.09
CA THR A 101 2.02 16.44 -8.75
C THR A 101 2.71 16.05 -7.44
N ASN A 102 2.02 15.31 -6.57
CA ASN A 102 2.52 14.94 -5.27
C ASN A 102 2.92 13.46 -5.24
N LYS A 103 4.10 13.19 -4.71
CA LYS A 103 4.53 11.81 -4.46
C LYS A 103 3.74 11.25 -3.27
N PRO A 104 3.27 9.99 -3.34
CA PRO A 104 2.68 9.33 -2.19
C PRO A 104 3.63 9.28 -1.00
N GLU A 105 3.10 9.50 0.20
CA GLU A 105 3.84 9.32 1.45
C GLU A 105 3.90 7.84 1.79
N VAL A 106 5.11 7.30 1.98
CA VAL A 106 5.33 5.90 2.37
C VAL A 106 5.81 5.86 3.82
N ILE A 107 5.05 5.16 4.65
CA ILE A 107 5.30 5.01 6.08
C ILE A 107 5.63 3.55 6.36
N ALA A 108 6.79 3.26 6.95
CA ALA A 108 7.15 1.91 7.37
C ALA A 108 6.18 1.41 8.44
N ALA A 109 5.74 0.17 8.33
CA ALA A 109 4.79 -0.44 9.23
C ALA A 109 5.12 -1.92 9.46
N GLU A 110 4.65 -2.46 10.56
CA GLU A 110 4.68 -3.90 10.86
C GLU A 110 3.28 -4.34 11.28
N GLY A 111 2.77 -5.37 10.61
CA GLY A 111 1.45 -5.88 10.91
C GLY A 111 1.02 -6.98 9.97
N SER A 112 -0.26 -7.24 9.95
CA SER A 112 -0.83 -8.25 9.06
C SER A 112 -2.20 -7.84 8.54
N CYS A 113 -2.54 -8.34 7.37
CA CYS A 113 -3.90 -8.37 6.84
C CYS A 113 -4.36 -9.81 6.70
N THR A 114 -5.63 -10.05 7.00
CA THR A 114 -6.34 -11.27 6.61
C THR A 114 -7.54 -10.89 5.74
N TYR A 115 -7.90 -11.75 4.80
CA TYR A 115 -9.00 -11.47 3.88
C TYR A 115 -9.65 -12.76 3.41
N GLY A 116 -10.91 -12.67 2.97
CA GLY A 116 -11.64 -13.79 2.37
C GLY A 116 -11.55 -13.82 0.85
N ASP A 117 -12.29 -14.73 0.24
CA ASP A 117 -12.44 -14.83 -1.21
C ASP A 117 -13.58 -13.92 -1.68
N PRO A 118 -13.31 -12.85 -2.45
CA PRO A 118 -14.35 -11.91 -2.87
C PRO A 118 -15.35 -12.52 -3.87
N TYR A 119 -15.02 -13.65 -4.51
CA TYR A 119 -15.92 -14.36 -5.43
C TYR A 119 -16.91 -15.29 -4.72
N ARG A 120 -16.73 -15.50 -3.41
CA ARG A 120 -17.60 -16.37 -2.60
C ARG A 120 -18.62 -15.62 -1.74
N GLY A 121 -19.04 -14.43 -2.20
CA GLY A 121 -19.99 -13.60 -1.50
C GLY A 121 -19.33 -12.60 -0.54
N ARG A 122 -20.01 -12.30 0.55
CA ARG A 122 -19.52 -11.31 1.52
C ARG A 122 -18.24 -11.78 2.22
N MET A 123 -17.24 -10.93 2.22
CA MET A 123 -15.98 -11.19 2.93
C MET A 123 -15.50 -9.96 3.68
N THR A 124 -14.54 -10.13 4.57
CA THR A 124 -13.93 -9.04 5.33
C THR A 124 -12.43 -9.02 5.07
N VAL A 125 -11.89 -7.81 4.85
CA VAL A 125 -10.45 -7.52 4.93
C VAL A 125 -10.17 -6.90 6.28
N ARG A 126 -9.18 -7.40 7.01
CA ARG A 126 -8.77 -6.90 8.33
C ARG A 126 -7.28 -6.72 8.36
N CYS A 127 -6.83 -5.48 8.48
CA CYS A 127 -5.43 -5.11 8.64
C CYS A 127 -5.23 -4.39 9.96
N ALA A 128 -4.16 -4.73 10.66
CA ALA A 128 -3.75 -4.02 11.87
C ALA A 128 -2.26 -4.16 12.09
N GLY A 129 -1.67 -3.21 12.78
CA GLY A 129 -0.25 -3.23 13.12
C GLY A 129 0.24 -1.93 13.72
N LYS A 130 1.54 -1.73 13.63
CA LYS A 130 2.27 -0.63 14.26
C LYS A 130 3.04 0.20 13.25
N LEU A 131 3.14 1.50 13.56
CA LEU A 131 3.96 2.49 12.88
C LEU A 131 5.07 2.95 13.84
N GLY A 132 6.12 2.16 13.99
CA GLY A 132 7.11 2.39 15.02
C GLY A 132 6.63 1.95 16.41
N ARG A 133 7.07 2.61 17.49
CA ARG A 133 6.89 2.11 18.87
C ARG A 133 5.55 2.45 19.52
N LEU A 134 4.95 3.59 19.16
CA LEU A 134 3.84 4.18 19.91
C LEU A 134 2.59 4.47 19.07
N GLN A 135 2.60 4.14 17.81
CA GLN A 135 1.50 4.44 16.91
C GLN A 135 0.99 3.16 16.25
N ASP A 136 -0.30 3.05 16.14
CA ASP A 136 -0.98 1.90 15.54
C ASP A 136 -1.68 2.31 14.24
N PHE A 137 -1.95 1.34 13.38
CA PHE A 137 -2.90 1.48 12.30
C PHE A 137 -3.93 0.35 12.35
N VAL A 138 -5.12 0.64 11.90
CA VAL A 138 -6.19 -0.34 11.68
C VAL A 138 -6.85 0.00 10.35
N ALA A 139 -7.11 -1.00 9.53
CA ALA A 139 -7.89 -0.83 8.31
C ALA A 139 -8.72 -2.09 8.08
N SER A 140 -10.04 -1.96 8.15
CA SER A 140 -10.96 -3.07 7.95
C SER A 140 -12.14 -2.67 7.06
N PHE A 141 -12.51 -3.59 6.19
CA PHE A 141 -13.55 -3.43 5.19
C PHE A 141 -14.41 -4.69 5.11
N GLU A 142 -15.70 -4.52 4.99
CA GLU A 142 -16.63 -5.63 4.72
C GLU A 142 -17.29 -5.40 3.37
N THR A 143 -17.21 -6.41 2.49
CA THR A 143 -17.87 -6.34 1.18
C THR A 143 -19.38 -6.54 1.32
N ASP A 144 -20.13 -6.02 0.35
CA ASP A 144 -21.59 -6.20 0.29
C ASP A 144 -22.02 -7.54 -0.33
N GLY A 145 -21.06 -8.33 -0.82
CA GLY A 145 -21.26 -9.63 -1.44
C GLY A 145 -21.49 -9.57 -2.95
N THR A 146 -21.48 -8.39 -3.58
CA THR A 146 -21.50 -8.28 -5.04
C THR A 146 -20.17 -8.78 -5.62
N PRO A 147 -20.17 -9.40 -6.81
CA PRO A 147 -18.94 -9.87 -7.45
C PRO A 147 -17.95 -8.71 -7.66
N PRO A 148 -16.63 -8.97 -7.52
CA PRO A 148 -15.62 -7.96 -7.79
C PRO A 148 -15.63 -7.58 -9.28
N THR A 149 -15.12 -6.38 -9.57
CA THR A 149 -14.82 -5.93 -10.94
C THR A 149 -13.30 -5.87 -11.14
N GLU A 150 -12.85 -6.22 -12.34
CA GLU A 150 -11.46 -6.16 -12.80
C GLU A 150 -11.19 -4.88 -13.59
#